data_492ca38818eee8c846fc2c929cdb8bd9
#
_entry.id   492ca38818eee8c846fc2c929cdb8bd9
#
_cell.length_a   1.000
_cell.length_b   1.000
_cell.length_c   1.000
_cell.angle_alpha   90.00
_cell.angle_beta   90.00
_cell.angle_gamma   90.00
#
_symmetry.space_group_name_H-M   'P 1'
#
loop_
_entity.id
_entity.type
_entity.pdbx_description
1 polymer ?
#
loop_
_entity_poly.entity_id
_entity_poly.type
_entity_poly.pdbx_seq_one_letter_code
_entity_poly.pdbx_strand_id
1 'polypeptide(L)'
;MSKIDYDLVIIGAGPAGLTAGMYAARARMNVLLLEKAVPGGQILVTDWIENYPGFPEGISGFDLAEKMKIQAQEMGLEIETAEVHSLNLSKELK
;
A
#
# COMPACT_ATOMS: atom_id res chain seq x y z
N MET A 1 -22.60 12.72 12.05
CA MET A 1 -21.30 12.13 11.76
C MET A 1 -20.92 12.29 10.31
N SER A 2 -19.74 12.72 10.09
CA SER A 2 -19.34 12.96 8.72
C SER A 2 -19.00 11.65 8.02
N LYS A 3 -19.20 11.66 6.75
CA LYS A 3 -18.89 10.58 5.88
C LYS A 3 -17.50 10.80 5.29
N ILE A 4 -16.71 9.76 5.27
CA ILE A 4 -15.38 9.86 4.69
C ILE A 4 -15.43 9.36 3.27
N ASP A 5 -15.05 10.23 2.36
CA ASP A 5 -15.00 9.88 0.94
C ASP A 5 -13.56 9.81 0.50
N TYR A 6 -13.25 8.83 -0.33
CA TYR A 6 -11.91 8.66 -0.85
C TYR A 6 -11.90 8.87 -2.35
N ASP A 7 -10.85 9.50 -2.82
CA ASP A 7 -10.64 9.65 -4.26
C ASP A 7 -10.19 8.35 -4.89
N LEU A 8 -9.47 7.53 -4.11
CA LEU A 8 -8.90 6.29 -4.61
C LEU A 8 -8.84 5.28 -3.48
N VAL A 9 -9.25 4.05 -3.76
CA VAL A 9 -9.11 2.94 -2.83
C VAL A 9 -8.26 1.88 -3.51
N ILE A 10 -7.19 1.48 -2.83
CA ILE A 10 -6.27 0.48 -3.35
C ILE A 10 -6.45 -0.79 -2.53
N ILE A 11 -6.57 -1.92 -3.20
CA ILE A 11 -6.72 -3.21 -2.55
C ILE A 11 -5.43 -3.98 -2.72
N GLY A 12 -4.78 -4.27 -1.59
CA GLY A 12 -3.52 -5.00 -1.59
C GLY A 12 -2.34 -4.08 -1.38
N ALA A 13 -1.52 -4.42 -0.40
CA ALA A 13 -0.38 -3.60 -0.01
C ALA A 13 0.95 -4.25 -0.38
N GLY A 14 1.02 -4.87 -1.55
CA GLY A 14 2.32 -5.26 -2.10
C GLY A 14 3.05 -4.03 -2.60
N PRO A 15 4.25 -4.21 -3.18
CA PRO A 15 5.04 -3.06 -3.64
C PRO A 15 4.30 -2.18 -4.64
N ALA A 16 3.53 -2.77 -5.54
CA ALA A 16 2.79 -1.99 -6.52
C ALA A 16 1.71 -1.13 -5.85
N GLY A 17 0.97 -1.70 -4.91
CA GLY A 17 -0.07 -0.97 -4.21
C GLY A 17 0.50 0.13 -3.35
N LEU A 18 1.57 -0.15 -2.62
CA LEU A 18 2.23 0.85 -1.79
C LEU A 18 2.79 1.99 -2.63
N THR A 19 3.36 1.67 -3.79
CA THR A 19 3.90 2.70 -4.68
C THR A 19 2.79 3.56 -5.25
N ALA A 20 1.72 2.95 -5.73
CA ALA A 20 0.59 3.70 -6.27
C ALA A 20 -0.01 4.60 -5.19
N GLY A 21 -0.16 4.07 -3.97
CA GLY A 21 -0.71 4.85 -2.87
C GLY A 21 0.17 6.02 -2.49
N MET A 22 1.48 5.81 -2.49
CA MET A 22 2.41 6.87 -2.16
C MET A 22 2.31 8.03 -3.16
N TYR A 23 2.28 7.71 -4.45
CA TYR A 23 2.17 8.76 -5.46
C TYR A 23 0.84 9.47 -5.41
N ALA A 24 -0.24 8.73 -5.20
CA ALA A 24 -1.56 9.34 -5.09
C ALA A 24 -1.63 10.26 -3.87
N ALA A 25 -1.06 9.83 -2.76
CA ALA A 25 -1.04 10.66 -1.54
C ALA A 25 -0.21 11.92 -1.75
N ARG A 26 0.92 11.81 -2.45
CA ARG A 26 1.72 12.98 -2.77
C ARG A 26 0.96 13.96 -3.65
N ALA A 27 0.05 13.47 -4.47
CA ALA A 27 -0.78 14.31 -5.31
C ALA A 27 -1.97 14.89 -4.54
N ARG A 28 -1.99 14.68 -3.22
CA ARG A 28 -3.01 15.21 -2.31
C ARG A 28 -4.39 14.62 -2.56
N MET A 29 -4.41 13.41 -3.06
CA MET A 29 -5.65 12.66 -3.15
C MET A 29 -5.96 12.03 -1.80
N ASN A 30 -7.25 11.84 -1.53
CA ASN A 30 -7.68 11.07 -0.38
C ASN A 30 -7.61 9.61 -0.75
N VAL A 31 -6.60 8.91 -0.24
CA VAL A 31 -6.32 7.53 -0.64
C VAL A 31 -6.43 6.60 0.54
N LEU A 32 -7.12 5.51 0.36
CA LEU A 32 -7.19 4.45 1.35
C LEU A 32 -6.65 3.17 0.74
N LEU A 33 -5.74 2.49 1.44
CA LEU A 33 -5.22 1.20 1.03
C LEU A 33 -5.69 0.15 2.02
N LEU A 34 -6.30 -0.90 1.51
CA LEU A 34 -6.83 -1.99 2.33
C LEU A 34 -5.97 -3.23 2.15
N GLU A 35 -5.54 -3.83 3.25
CA GLU A 35 -4.73 -5.03 3.25
C GLU A 35 -5.27 -6.00 4.29
N LYS A 36 -5.49 -7.25 3.89
CA LYS A 36 -6.04 -8.24 4.81
C LYS A 36 -5.00 -8.80 5.77
N ALA A 37 -3.74 -8.62 5.45
CA ALA A 37 -2.65 -9.13 6.26
C ALA A 37 -1.65 -8.01 6.54
N VAL A 38 -0.38 -8.35 6.64
CA VAL A 38 0.68 -7.36 6.85
C VAL A 38 1.07 -6.77 5.51
N PRO A 39 1.18 -5.43 5.40
CA PRO A 39 1.61 -4.83 4.13
C PRO A 39 2.97 -5.34 3.69
N GLY A 40 3.11 -5.55 2.39
CA GLY A 40 4.37 -6.01 1.79
C GLY A 40 4.17 -7.07 0.74
N GLY A 41 3.08 -7.83 0.84
CA GLY A 41 2.77 -8.82 -0.18
C GLY A 41 3.83 -9.91 -0.26
N GLN A 42 4.20 -10.25 -1.47
CA GLN A 42 5.09 -11.38 -1.69
C GLN A 42 6.52 -11.15 -1.22
N ILE A 43 6.95 -9.92 -1.08
CA ILE A 43 8.33 -9.69 -0.62
C ILE A 43 8.49 -10.05 0.85
N LEU A 44 7.40 -10.21 1.59
CA LEU A 44 7.50 -10.63 2.99
C LEU A 44 8.04 -12.04 3.14
N VAL A 45 7.87 -12.89 2.13
CA VAL A 45 8.33 -14.27 2.19
C VAL A 45 9.72 -14.45 1.58
N THR A 46 10.31 -13.37 1.09
CA THR A 46 11.65 -13.40 0.53
C THR A 46 12.66 -13.08 1.61
N ASP A 47 13.55 -14.03 1.91
CA ASP A 47 14.51 -13.81 2.99
C ASP A 47 15.50 -12.71 2.67
N TRP A 48 16.02 -12.69 1.44
CA TRP A 48 17.05 -11.74 1.07
C TRP A 48 16.88 -11.29 -0.36
N ILE A 49 16.98 -10.01 -0.57
CA ILE A 49 16.81 -9.40 -1.89
C ILE A 49 18.12 -8.68 -2.23
N GLU A 50 18.74 -9.05 -3.34
CA GLU A 50 20.03 -8.49 -3.73
C GLU A 50 19.95 -7.58 -4.94
N ASN A 51 18.82 -7.57 -5.61
CA ASN A 51 18.69 -6.86 -6.87
C ASN A 51 17.70 -5.72 -6.81
N TYR A 52 17.45 -5.19 -5.63
CA TYR A 52 16.58 -4.03 -5.52
C TYR A 52 17.43 -2.76 -5.52
N PRO A 53 17.17 -1.83 -6.44
CA PRO A 53 17.99 -0.62 -6.55
C PRO A 53 17.97 0.17 -5.23
N GLY A 54 19.11 0.69 -4.85
CA GLY A 54 19.22 1.45 -3.61
C GLY A 54 19.76 0.65 -2.45
N PHE A 55 19.90 -0.68 -2.62
CA PHE A 55 20.38 -1.54 -1.54
C PHE A 55 21.51 -2.42 -2.07
N PRO A 56 22.70 -1.85 -2.25
CA PRO A 56 23.81 -2.59 -2.88
C PRO A 56 24.26 -3.81 -2.07
N GLU A 57 24.02 -3.80 -0.76
CA GLU A 57 24.37 -4.94 0.09
C GLU A 57 23.21 -5.89 0.31
N GLY A 58 22.07 -5.62 -0.33
CA GLY A 58 20.90 -6.43 -0.15
C GLY A 58 20.05 -5.97 1.02
N ILE A 59 18.87 -6.54 1.12
CA ILE A 59 17.94 -6.23 2.21
C ILE A 59 16.98 -7.39 2.34
N SER A 60 16.53 -7.67 3.57
CA SER A 60 15.51 -8.69 3.75
C SER A 60 14.19 -8.20 3.20
N GLY A 61 13.34 -9.16 2.77
CA GLY A 61 12.03 -8.80 2.27
C GLY A 61 11.20 -8.08 3.32
N PHE A 62 11.30 -8.53 4.57
CA PHE A 62 10.57 -7.89 5.66
C PHE A 62 11.01 -6.44 5.85
N ASP A 63 12.32 -6.21 5.88
CA ASP A 63 12.82 -4.85 6.09
C ASP A 63 12.45 -3.94 4.93
N LEU A 64 12.51 -4.45 3.70
CA LEU A 64 12.13 -3.66 2.54
C LEU A 64 10.65 -3.29 2.60
N ALA A 65 9.79 -4.25 2.95
CA ALA A 65 8.36 -3.99 3.06
C ALA A 65 8.08 -2.93 4.13
N GLU A 66 8.78 -3.02 5.25
CA GLU A 66 8.63 -2.05 6.33
C GLU A 66 9.00 -0.65 5.89
N LYS A 67 10.12 -0.53 5.17
CA LYS A 67 10.56 0.76 4.67
C LYS A 67 9.58 1.35 3.67
N MET A 68 9.04 0.52 2.79
CA MET A 68 8.05 0.99 1.82
C MET A 68 6.78 1.46 2.51
N LYS A 69 6.33 0.72 3.52
CA LYS A 69 5.12 1.09 4.25
C LYS A 69 5.30 2.43 4.95
N ILE A 70 6.41 2.57 5.66
CA ILE A 70 6.69 3.80 6.41
C ILE A 70 6.77 4.98 5.45
N GLN A 71 7.46 4.81 4.34
CA GLN A 71 7.61 5.90 3.37
C GLN A 71 6.25 6.32 2.82
N ALA A 72 5.40 5.34 2.48
CA ALA A 72 4.08 5.64 1.94
C ALA A 72 3.23 6.37 2.97
N GLN A 73 3.28 5.93 4.23
CA GLN A 73 2.51 6.57 5.28
C GLN A 73 2.99 7.98 5.56
N GLU A 74 4.29 8.22 5.45
CA GLU A 74 4.82 9.57 5.64
C GLU A 74 4.40 10.52 4.53
N MET A 75 4.05 9.97 3.37
CA MET A 75 3.52 10.78 2.28
C MET A 75 2.02 11.02 2.40
N GLY A 76 1.39 10.43 3.39
CA GLY A 76 -0.02 10.65 3.65
C GLY A 76 -0.94 9.49 3.31
N LEU A 77 -0.40 8.34 2.95
CA LEU A 77 -1.23 7.19 2.63
C LEU A 77 -1.83 6.60 3.90
N GLU A 78 -3.13 6.38 3.87
CA GLU A 78 -3.83 5.71 4.96
C GLU A 78 -3.92 4.23 4.63
N ILE A 79 -3.46 3.39 5.56
CA ILE A 79 -3.46 1.94 5.38
C ILE A 79 -4.31 1.31 6.47
N GLU A 80 -5.30 0.51 6.07
CA GLU A 80 -6.16 -0.20 7.01
C GLU A 80 -6.09 -1.69 6.76
N THR A 81 -6.11 -2.45 7.85
CA THR A 81 -6.20 -3.89 7.76
C THR A 81 -7.67 -4.27 7.62
N ALA A 82 -8.02 -4.82 6.48
CA ALA A 82 -9.39 -5.21 6.21
C ALA A 82 -9.42 -6.20 5.06
N GLU A 83 -10.32 -7.16 5.15
CA GLU A 83 -10.48 -8.12 4.08
C GLU A 83 -11.61 -7.69 3.17
N VAL A 84 -11.34 -7.61 1.87
CA VAL A 84 -12.34 -7.21 0.90
C VAL A 84 -13.00 -8.47 0.36
N HIS A 85 -14.28 -8.66 0.71
CA HIS A 85 -15.00 -9.84 0.29
C HIS A 85 -15.67 -9.65 -1.07
N SER A 86 -16.06 -8.41 -1.36
CA SER A 86 -16.71 -8.14 -2.63
C SER A 86 -16.47 -6.71 -3.02
N LEU A 87 -16.54 -6.47 -4.32
CA LEU A 87 -16.39 -5.13 -4.86
C LEU A 87 -17.68 -4.76 -5.55
N ASN A 88 -18.34 -3.75 -5.03
CA ASN A 88 -19.60 -3.32 -5.57
C ASN A 88 -19.40 -2.13 -6.50
N LEU A 89 -19.37 -2.41 -7.80
CA LEU A 89 -19.21 -1.38 -8.81
C LEU A 89 -20.55 -0.86 -9.27
N SER A 90 -21.35 -0.47 -8.30
CA SER A 90 -22.70 -0.02 -8.58
C SER A 90 -22.68 1.38 -9.19
N LYS A 91 -23.87 1.90 -9.43
CA LYS A 91 -24.03 3.21 -10.05
C LYS A 91 -23.51 4.35 -9.19
N GLU A 92 -23.20 4.10 -7.94
CA GLU A 92 -22.57 5.14 -7.14
C GLU A 92 -21.14 5.44 -7.58
N LEU A 93 -20.54 4.55 -8.33
CA LEU A 93 -19.18 4.72 -8.80
C LEU A 93 -19.19 5.35 -10.19
N LYS A 94 -19.40 6.58 -10.23
CA LYS A 94 -19.47 7.29 -11.50
C LYS A 94 -18.22 8.05 -11.81
#